data_3408d18c8793f49f5d023c24fb3fd5c6
#
_entry.id   3408d18c8793f49f5d023c24fb3fd5c6
#
_cell.length_a   1.000
_cell.length_b   1.000
_cell.length_c   1.000
_cell.angle_alpha   90.00
_cell.angle_beta   90.00
_cell.angle_gamma   90.00
#
_symmetry.space_group_name_H-M   'P 1'
#
loop_
_entity.id
_entity.type
_entity.pdbx_description
1 polymer ?
#
loop_
_entity_poly.entity_id
_entity_poly.type
_entity_poly.pdbx_seq_one_letter_code
_entity_poly.pdbx_strand_id
1 'polypeptide(L)'
;YPPEECVNFSAQLKRSGLDLIFLLAPTSTEQRMAQVAQVASGYVYYVSLKGVTGAGTLDTASVEAMLPRIRQHVQIPVGVGFGIRDAQSACAVAKVADAVVIGSKIIQLIEAQSREQVIQVARDFLSGIRSALDAQSAASRQQTGVNP
;
A
#
# COMPACT_ATOMS: atom_id res chain seq x y z
N TYR A 1 5.92 -15.87 -6.23
CA TYR A 1 7.27 -16.40 -6.54
C TYR A 1 8.20 -16.21 -5.35
N PRO A 2 9.06 -17.20 -5.03
CA PRO A 2 10.12 -17.04 -4.04
C PRO A 2 11.15 -16.01 -4.53
N PRO A 3 11.61 -15.06 -3.68
CA PRO A 3 12.55 -14.03 -4.13
C PRO A 3 13.87 -14.61 -4.64
N GLU A 4 14.34 -15.72 -4.05
CA GLU A 4 15.57 -16.42 -4.44
C GLU A 4 15.53 -16.97 -5.87
N GLU A 5 14.35 -17.27 -6.40
CA GLU A 5 14.15 -17.74 -7.78
C GLU A 5 13.93 -16.60 -8.77
N CYS A 6 13.73 -15.36 -8.28
CA CYS A 6 13.36 -14.22 -9.10
C CYS A 6 14.54 -13.39 -9.61
N VAL A 7 15.78 -13.69 -9.26
CA VAL A 7 16.96 -12.86 -9.60
C VAL A 7 17.06 -12.58 -11.10
N ASN A 8 17.02 -13.63 -11.92
CA ASN A 8 17.11 -13.50 -13.37
C ASN A 8 15.87 -12.84 -13.98
N PHE A 9 14.69 -13.15 -13.45
CA PHE A 9 13.42 -12.57 -13.90
C PHE A 9 13.34 -11.09 -13.57
N SER A 10 13.71 -10.69 -12.35
CA SER A 10 13.80 -9.30 -11.93
C SER A 10 14.76 -8.50 -12.81
N ALA A 11 15.95 -9.05 -13.11
CA ALA A 11 16.91 -8.41 -13.99
C ALA A 11 16.38 -8.23 -15.41
N GLN A 12 15.59 -9.17 -15.92
CA GLN A 12 14.96 -9.07 -17.24
C GLN A 12 13.87 -7.99 -17.27
N LEU A 13 13.00 -7.96 -16.25
CA LEU A 13 11.97 -6.92 -16.11
C LEU A 13 12.59 -5.54 -16.05
N LYS A 14 13.62 -5.36 -15.24
CA LYS A 14 14.33 -4.09 -15.10
C LYS A 14 14.93 -3.58 -16.42
N ARG A 15 15.46 -4.48 -17.27
CA ARG A 15 15.93 -4.11 -18.61
C ARG A 15 14.81 -3.61 -19.52
N SER A 16 13.58 -4.04 -19.27
CA SER A 16 12.37 -3.60 -19.99
C SER A 16 11.69 -2.39 -19.33
N GLY A 17 12.30 -1.77 -18.32
CA GLY A 17 11.73 -0.62 -17.60
C GLY A 17 10.56 -1.00 -16.69
N LEU A 18 10.45 -2.27 -16.28
CA LEU A 18 9.40 -2.78 -15.41
C LEU A 18 9.94 -3.10 -14.02
N ASP A 19 9.14 -2.81 -13.01
CA ASP A 19 9.43 -3.14 -11.61
C ASP A 19 8.75 -4.44 -11.19
N LEU A 20 9.46 -5.26 -10.41
CA LEU A 20 8.91 -6.46 -9.80
C LEU A 20 8.49 -6.15 -8.36
N ILE A 21 7.17 -6.10 -8.15
CA ILE A 21 6.57 -5.78 -6.85
C ILE A 21 6.36 -7.06 -6.04
N PHE A 22 7.01 -7.14 -4.88
CA PHE A 22 6.86 -8.26 -3.96
C PHE A 22 5.83 -7.98 -2.87
N LEU A 23 5.15 -9.05 -2.44
CA LEU A 23 4.22 -9.00 -1.32
C LEU A 23 4.90 -9.46 -0.03
N LEU A 24 4.68 -8.70 1.04
CA LEU A 24 4.97 -9.08 2.40
C LEU A 24 3.67 -9.16 3.22
N ALA A 25 3.64 -10.02 4.20
CA ALA A 25 2.49 -10.29 5.07
C ALA A 25 2.94 -10.32 6.54
N PRO A 26 2.03 -10.29 7.51
CA PRO A 26 2.39 -10.42 8.95
C PRO A 26 3.20 -11.68 9.28
N THR A 27 3.06 -12.72 8.47
CA THR A 27 3.79 -13.98 8.60
C THR A 27 5.15 -13.98 7.91
N SER A 28 5.52 -12.92 7.21
CA SER A 28 6.83 -12.82 6.54
C SER A 28 7.96 -12.74 7.57
N THR A 29 8.94 -13.63 7.42
CA THR A 29 10.12 -13.68 8.28
C THR A 29 11.14 -12.58 7.93
N GLU A 30 12.05 -12.26 8.84
CA GLU A 30 13.16 -11.31 8.58
C GLU A 30 14.01 -11.77 7.39
N GLN A 31 14.27 -13.07 7.27
CA GLN A 31 14.97 -13.64 6.12
C GLN A 31 14.24 -13.35 4.81
N ARG A 32 12.92 -13.53 4.79
CA ARG A 32 12.08 -13.23 3.62
C ARG A 32 12.14 -11.74 3.26
N MET A 33 12.09 -10.85 4.26
CA MET A 33 12.20 -9.41 4.05
C MET A 33 13.56 -9.04 3.45
N ALA A 34 14.65 -9.61 3.96
CA ALA A 34 15.99 -9.40 3.44
C ALA A 34 16.15 -9.90 2.00
N GLN A 35 15.61 -11.07 1.66
CA GLN A 35 15.61 -11.61 0.30
C GLN A 35 14.81 -10.73 -0.67
N VAL A 36 13.61 -10.27 -0.26
CA VAL A 36 12.80 -9.35 -1.04
C VAL A 36 13.55 -8.04 -1.29
N ALA A 37 14.23 -7.49 -0.29
CA ALA A 37 14.99 -6.26 -0.41
C ALA A 37 16.11 -6.31 -1.49
N GLN A 38 16.64 -7.51 -1.78
CA GLN A 38 17.69 -7.68 -2.80
C GLN A 38 17.15 -7.67 -4.24
N VAL A 39 15.90 -8.07 -4.46
CA VAL A 39 15.36 -8.29 -5.80
C VAL A 39 14.17 -7.40 -6.15
N ALA A 40 13.48 -6.83 -5.15
CA ALA A 40 12.36 -5.92 -5.36
C ALA A 40 12.81 -4.59 -5.95
N SER A 41 11.95 -3.99 -6.76
CA SER A 41 12.10 -2.64 -7.28
C SER A 41 10.75 -1.93 -7.28
N GLY A 42 10.73 -0.61 -7.51
CA GLY A 42 9.52 0.19 -7.45
C GLY A 42 9.01 0.36 -6.01
N TYR A 43 8.25 -0.58 -5.50
CA TYR A 43 7.78 -0.60 -4.10
C TYR A 43 7.56 -2.04 -3.61
N VAL A 44 7.36 -2.20 -2.30
CA VAL A 44 6.92 -3.46 -1.68
C VAL A 44 5.48 -3.31 -1.23
N TYR A 45 4.65 -4.31 -1.51
CA TYR A 45 3.25 -4.33 -1.12
C TYR A 45 3.07 -5.13 0.18
N TYR A 46 2.72 -4.44 1.26
CA TYR A 46 2.37 -5.10 2.53
C TYR A 46 0.88 -5.38 2.60
N VAL A 47 0.53 -6.67 2.69
CA VAL A 47 -0.85 -7.14 2.82
C VAL A 47 -1.13 -7.45 4.28
N SER A 48 -1.95 -6.65 4.95
CA SER A 48 -2.41 -6.95 6.31
C SER A 48 -3.54 -7.99 6.27
N LEU A 49 -3.32 -9.19 6.79
CA LEU A 49 -4.24 -10.34 6.65
C LEU A 49 -5.38 -10.39 7.67
N LYS A 50 -5.49 -9.46 8.60
CA LYS A 50 -6.61 -9.45 9.55
C LYS A 50 -7.85 -8.82 8.94
N GLY A 51 -8.73 -9.66 8.36
CA GLY A 51 -10.03 -9.21 7.85
C GLY A 51 -10.53 -9.94 6.61
N VAL A 52 -10.14 -11.19 6.39
CA VAL A 52 -10.64 -12.03 5.27
C VAL A 52 -12.13 -12.36 5.42
N THR A 53 -12.75 -12.00 6.52
CA THR A 53 -14.18 -12.27 6.80
C THR A 53 -14.90 -10.99 7.21
N GLY A 54 -15.30 -10.18 6.24
CA GLY A 54 -16.46 -9.27 6.27
C GLY A 54 -16.67 -8.26 7.41
N ALA A 55 -15.97 -8.35 8.53
CA ALA A 55 -16.12 -7.53 9.73
C ALA A 55 -14.80 -6.81 10.08
N GLY A 56 -14.09 -6.27 9.07
CA GLY A 56 -12.75 -5.76 9.26
C GLY A 56 -12.72 -4.30 9.68
N THR A 57 -12.53 -4.04 10.95
CA THR A 57 -11.83 -2.82 11.38
C THR A 57 -10.38 -2.94 10.92
N LEU A 58 -9.88 -1.91 10.25
CA LEU A 58 -8.47 -1.77 9.88
C LEU A 58 -7.61 -1.89 11.16
N ASP A 59 -6.77 -2.91 11.23
CA ASP A 59 -5.82 -3.07 12.34
C ASP A 59 -4.58 -2.21 12.08
N THR A 60 -4.72 -0.91 12.27
CA THR A 60 -3.61 0.04 12.10
C THR A 60 -2.45 -0.26 13.03
N ALA A 61 -2.71 -0.76 14.24
CA ALA A 61 -1.67 -1.10 15.19
C ALA A 61 -0.76 -2.23 14.68
N SER A 62 -1.33 -3.24 14.00
CA SER A 62 -0.55 -4.30 13.36
C SER A 62 0.33 -3.76 12.21
N VAL A 63 -0.19 -2.81 11.44
CA VAL A 63 0.58 -2.13 10.38
C VAL A 63 1.72 -1.30 10.99
N GLU A 64 1.41 -0.50 12.01
CA GLU A 64 2.38 0.34 12.72
C GLU A 64 3.52 -0.48 13.34
N ALA A 65 3.23 -1.68 13.87
CA ALA A 65 4.24 -2.58 14.42
C ALA A 65 5.11 -3.26 13.35
N MET A 66 4.54 -3.56 12.17
CA MET A 66 5.25 -4.31 11.12
C MET A 66 6.11 -3.42 10.23
N LEU A 67 5.67 -2.20 9.90
CA LEU A 67 6.39 -1.32 8.98
C LEU A 67 7.83 -1.00 9.42
N PRO A 68 8.13 -0.72 10.70
CA PRO A 68 9.52 -0.54 11.15
C PRO A 68 10.40 -1.77 10.89
N ARG A 69 9.86 -2.97 11.08
CA ARG A 69 10.58 -4.22 10.79
C ARG A 69 10.88 -4.37 9.30
N ILE A 70 9.91 -4.10 8.44
CA ILE A 70 10.11 -4.11 6.99
C ILE A 70 11.18 -3.09 6.59
N ARG A 71 11.13 -1.87 7.14
CA ARG A 71 12.08 -0.79 6.84
C ARG A 71 13.51 -1.03 7.33
N GLN A 72 13.75 -1.99 8.21
CA GLN A 72 15.10 -2.45 8.55
C GLN A 72 15.81 -3.12 7.36
N HIS A 73 15.04 -3.74 6.46
CA HIS A 73 15.57 -4.46 5.31
C HIS A 73 15.29 -3.74 3.98
N VAL A 74 14.08 -3.18 3.83
CA VAL A 74 13.57 -2.61 2.57
C VAL A 74 13.72 -1.10 2.58
N GLN A 75 14.47 -0.56 1.60
CA GLN A 75 14.72 0.89 1.45
C GLN A 75 13.80 1.55 0.39
N ILE A 76 13.12 0.76 -0.44
CA ILE A 76 12.13 1.25 -1.41
C ILE A 76 10.78 1.50 -0.71
N PRO A 77 9.88 2.30 -1.33
CA PRO A 77 8.58 2.60 -0.74
C PRO A 77 7.77 1.36 -0.34
N VAL A 78 6.97 1.48 0.70
CA VAL A 78 6.07 0.41 1.17
C VAL A 78 4.63 0.87 1.00
N GLY A 79 3.91 0.21 0.08
CA GLY A 79 2.47 0.37 -0.08
C GLY A 79 1.72 -0.60 0.82
N VAL A 80 0.69 -0.11 1.50
CA VAL A 80 -0.15 -0.94 2.38
C VAL A 80 -1.54 -1.07 1.80
N GLY A 81 -2.00 -2.30 1.67
CA GLY A 81 -3.35 -2.61 1.21
C GLY A 81 -4.02 -3.59 2.13
N PHE A 82 -5.19 -3.21 2.60
CA PHE A 82 -6.21 -4.06 3.17
C PHE A 82 -7.23 -3.26 4.00
N GLY A 83 -8.51 -3.52 3.78
CA GLY A 83 -9.58 -2.96 4.60
C GLY A 83 -9.77 -1.44 4.48
N ILE A 84 -9.09 -0.76 3.57
CA ILE A 84 -9.24 0.68 3.33
C ILE A 84 -10.55 0.90 2.57
N ARG A 85 -11.49 1.67 3.17
CA ARG A 85 -12.84 1.85 2.65
C ARG A 85 -13.23 3.30 2.41
N ASP A 86 -12.50 4.23 3.03
CA ASP A 86 -12.81 5.65 3.07
C ASP A 86 -11.55 6.49 3.31
N ALA A 87 -11.71 7.79 3.29
CA ALA A 87 -10.63 8.73 3.52
C ALA A 87 -10.02 8.61 4.93
N GLN A 88 -10.82 8.30 5.96
CA GLN A 88 -10.33 8.17 7.32
C GLN A 88 -9.38 6.98 7.47
N SER A 89 -9.76 5.80 6.95
CA SER A 89 -8.90 4.62 6.96
C SER A 89 -7.66 4.78 6.09
N ALA A 90 -7.79 5.46 4.93
CA ALA A 90 -6.64 5.79 4.09
C ALA A 90 -5.64 6.70 4.81
N CYS A 91 -6.13 7.77 5.45
CA CYS A 91 -5.30 8.69 6.23
C CYS A 91 -4.64 8.01 7.45
N ALA A 92 -5.33 7.08 8.11
CA ALA A 92 -4.74 6.34 9.23
C ALA A 92 -3.52 5.50 8.78
N VAL A 93 -3.63 4.80 7.65
CA VAL A 93 -2.52 4.01 7.08
C VAL A 93 -1.40 4.91 6.54
N ALA A 94 -1.74 6.01 5.88
CA ALA A 94 -0.77 6.93 5.29
C ALA A 94 0.11 7.69 6.31
N LYS A 95 -0.20 7.61 7.61
CA LYS A 95 0.71 8.12 8.67
C LYS A 95 2.02 7.35 8.75
N VAL A 96 2.01 6.09 8.35
CA VAL A 96 3.15 5.17 8.52
C VAL A 96 3.61 4.52 7.21
N ALA A 97 2.75 4.47 6.20
CA ALA A 97 3.02 3.90 4.88
C ALA A 97 3.31 4.99 3.83
N ASP A 98 4.07 4.65 2.79
CA ASP A 98 4.37 5.56 1.68
C ASP A 98 3.22 5.62 0.66
N ALA A 99 2.42 4.56 0.58
CA ALA A 99 1.25 4.49 -0.29
C ALA A 99 0.13 3.64 0.33
N VAL A 100 -1.10 3.91 -0.09
CA VAL A 100 -2.28 3.11 0.26
C VAL A 100 -2.87 2.46 -0.98
N VAL A 101 -3.26 1.19 -0.85
CA VAL A 101 -3.86 0.42 -1.95
C VAL A 101 -5.30 0.05 -1.60
N ILE A 102 -6.23 0.39 -2.50
CA ILE A 102 -7.66 0.18 -2.32
C ILE A 102 -8.17 -0.75 -3.42
N GLY A 103 -8.63 -1.94 -3.03
CA GLY A 103 -9.17 -2.94 -3.95
C GLY A 103 -10.67 -3.17 -3.76
N SER A 104 -11.04 -3.97 -2.77
CA SER A 104 -12.41 -4.47 -2.59
C SER A 104 -13.47 -3.36 -2.55
N LYS A 105 -13.16 -2.21 -1.95
CA LYS A 105 -14.13 -1.11 -1.84
C LYS A 105 -14.43 -0.49 -3.21
N ILE A 106 -13.43 -0.30 -4.06
CA ILE A 106 -13.66 0.25 -5.40
C ILE A 106 -14.42 -0.74 -6.28
N ILE A 107 -14.15 -2.04 -6.14
CA ILE A 107 -14.90 -3.08 -6.85
C ILE A 107 -16.38 -3.04 -6.44
N GLN A 108 -16.68 -3.02 -5.15
CA GLN A 108 -18.06 -2.91 -4.64
C GLN A 108 -18.78 -1.66 -5.14
N LEU A 109 -18.07 -0.53 -5.24
CA LEU A 109 -18.64 0.70 -5.77
C LEU A 109 -18.96 0.56 -7.26
N ILE A 110 -18.10 -0.06 -8.03
CA ILE A 110 -18.26 -0.28 -9.47
C ILE A 110 -19.43 -1.24 -9.73
N GLU A 111 -19.50 -2.35 -9.00
CA GLU A 111 -20.57 -3.36 -9.14
C GLU A 111 -21.96 -2.82 -8.83
N ALA A 112 -22.06 -1.82 -7.96
CA ALA A 112 -23.33 -1.20 -7.56
C ALA A 112 -23.82 -0.14 -8.56
N GLN A 113 -23.08 0.18 -9.63
CA GLN A 113 -23.42 1.28 -10.54
C GLN A 113 -23.80 0.79 -11.95
N SER A 114 -24.56 1.64 -12.66
CA SER A 114 -24.73 1.47 -14.10
C SER A 114 -23.44 1.79 -14.85
N ARG A 115 -23.32 1.30 -16.08
CA ARG A 115 -22.14 1.51 -16.92
C ARG A 115 -21.84 3.02 -17.15
N GLU A 116 -22.88 3.84 -17.21
CA GLU A 116 -22.74 5.29 -17.39
C GLU A 116 -22.22 6.01 -16.16
N GLN A 117 -22.49 5.48 -14.96
CA GLN A 117 -22.19 6.13 -13.69
C GLN A 117 -20.87 5.67 -13.08
N VAL A 118 -20.36 4.49 -13.47
CA VAL A 118 -19.22 3.84 -12.83
C VAL A 118 -17.96 4.71 -12.80
N ILE A 119 -17.69 5.42 -13.89
CA ILE A 119 -16.48 6.27 -13.99
C ILE A 119 -16.59 7.46 -13.04
N GLN A 120 -17.76 8.10 -12.97
CA GLN A 120 -17.95 9.25 -12.10
C GLN A 120 -17.86 8.86 -10.63
N VAL A 121 -18.53 7.79 -10.22
CA VAL A 121 -18.50 7.30 -8.83
C VAL A 121 -17.09 6.88 -8.41
N ALA A 122 -16.35 6.18 -9.26
CA ALA A 122 -14.97 5.82 -8.97
C ALA A 122 -14.07 7.06 -8.84
N ARG A 123 -14.25 8.06 -9.73
CA ARG A 123 -13.52 9.32 -9.69
C ARG A 123 -13.80 10.09 -8.39
N ASP A 124 -15.05 10.24 -8.01
CA ASP A 124 -15.45 11.00 -6.82
C ASP A 124 -14.92 10.33 -5.54
N PHE A 125 -15.01 9.01 -5.47
CA PHE A 125 -14.44 8.24 -4.37
C PHE A 125 -12.92 8.42 -4.25
N LEU A 126 -12.17 8.25 -5.34
CA LEU A 126 -10.71 8.40 -5.32
C LEU A 126 -10.27 9.84 -5.10
N SER A 127 -10.99 10.82 -5.66
CA SER A 127 -10.73 12.24 -5.45
C SER A 127 -10.91 12.65 -4.00
N GLY A 128 -11.96 12.15 -3.32
CA GLY A 128 -12.18 12.40 -1.91
C GLY A 128 -11.04 11.86 -1.03
N ILE A 129 -10.57 10.64 -1.33
CA ILE A 129 -9.43 10.05 -0.63
C ILE A 129 -8.14 10.84 -0.90
N ARG A 130 -7.87 11.18 -2.16
CA ARG A 130 -6.67 11.95 -2.54
C ARG A 130 -6.63 13.30 -1.82
N SER A 131 -7.74 14.02 -1.83
CA SER A 131 -7.84 15.33 -1.15
C SER A 131 -7.56 15.23 0.35
N ALA A 132 -8.06 14.19 1.01
CA ALA A 132 -7.82 13.98 2.45
C ALA A 132 -6.34 13.66 2.73
N LEU A 133 -5.70 12.83 1.91
CA LEU A 133 -4.28 12.51 2.03
C LEU A 133 -3.39 13.74 1.79
N ASP A 134 -3.73 14.58 0.82
CA ASP A 134 -2.99 15.82 0.53
C ASP A 134 -3.09 16.81 1.70
N ALA A 135 -4.29 16.97 2.27
CA ALA A 135 -4.52 17.83 3.43
C ALA A 135 -3.72 17.35 4.65
N GLN A 136 -3.69 16.02 4.91
CA GLN A 136 -2.88 15.43 5.99
C GLN A 136 -1.40 15.68 5.78
N SER A 137 -0.89 15.49 4.57
CA SER A 137 0.52 15.71 4.24
C SER A 137 0.94 17.17 4.41
N ALA A 138 0.07 18.12 4.03
CA ALA A 138 0.31 19.55 4.21
C ALA A 138 0.37 19.92 5.70
N ALA A 139 -0.55 19.39 6.52
CA ALA A 139 -0.57 19.63 7.96
C ALA A 139 0.71 19.09 8.65
N SER A 140 1.17 17.91 8.26
CA SER A 140 2.39 17.31 8.81
C SER A 140 3.64 18.15 8.50
N ARG A 141 3.75 18.70 7.28
CA ARG A 141 4.88 19.58 6.88
C ARG A 141 4.91 20.87 7.69
N GLN A 142 3.76 21.46 7.99
CA GLN A 142 3.69 22.67 8.80
C GLN A 142 4.16 22.44 10.24
N GLN A 143 3.90 21.26 10.81
CA GLN A 143 4.32 20.89 12.17
C GLN A 143 5.82 20.62 12.28
N THR A 144 6.47 20.14 11.21
CA THR A 144 7.91 19.82 11.19
C THR A 144 8.81 21.00 10.85
N GLY A 145 8.26 22.18 10.50
CA GLY A 145 9.02 23.42 10.22
C GLY A 145 9.93 23.34 8.98
N VAL A 146 9.78 22.31 8.15
CA VAL A 146 10.55 22.17 6.91
C VAL A 146 9.79 22.92 5.81
N ASN A 147 10.25 24.15 5.54
CA ASN A 147 9.90 24.87 4.31
C ASN A 147 10.62 24.22 3.13
N PRO A 148 9.99 24.19 1.92
CA PRO A 148 10.58 23.58 0.73
C PRO A 148 11.90 24.22 0.30
#